data_9b1208d73d74b0dc89219f7738497231
#
_entry.id   9b1208d73d74b0dc89219f7738497231
#
_cell.length_a   1.000
_cell.length_b   1.000
_cell.length_c   1.000
_cell.angle_alpha   90.00
_cell.angle_beta   90.00
_cell.angle_gamma   90.00
#
_symmetry.space_group_name_H-M   'P 1'
#
loop_
_entity.id
_entity.type
_entity.pdbx_description
1 polymer ?
#
loop_
_entity_poly.entity_id
_entity_poly.type
_entity_poly.pdbx_seq_one_letter_code
_entity_poly.pdbx_strand_id
1 'polypeptide(L)'
;MERCISGWKEIEYEVMRDGAGNCITVCNMENLDPVGVHTGDSIVVAPSQTLSDKEYQMLRTAALNIIDELQITGGCNVQFALHPTSFEYCVIEVNPRVSRSSALASKATGYPIAKVAAKIALGFTLDEIKNAVTGKTSSRHWTTAW
;
A
#
# COMPACT_ATOMS: atom_id res chain seq x y z
N MET A 1 -14.92 -18.20 -16.96
CA MET A 1 -15.21 -16.95 -17.70
C MET A 1 -14.86 -15.82 -16.74
N GLU A 2 -13.96 -14.93 -17.12
CA GLU A 2 -13.48 -13.82 -16.29
C GLU A 2 -13.95 -12.49 -16.87
N ARG A 3 -14.10 -11.49 -16.02
CA ARG A 3 -14.46 -10.13 -16.47
C ARG A 3 -13.19 -9.44 -16.99
N CYS A 4 -13.26 -8.88 -18.18
CA CYS A 4 -12.18 -8.09 -18.75
C CYS A 4 -12.11 -6.72 -18.05
N ILE A 5 -10.93 -6.36 -17.55
CA ILE A 5 -10.65 -5.07 -16.90
C ILE A 5 -9.62 -4.24 -17.70
N SER A 6 -9.49 -4.51 -18.99
CA SER A 6 -8.61 -3.76 -19.88
C SER A 6 -8.96 -2.27 -19.86
N GLY A 7 -7.94 -1.41 -19.77
CA GLY A 7 -8.12 0.04 -19.71
C GLY A 7 -8.45 0.61 -18.32
N TRP A 8 -8.58 -0.24 -17.30
CA TRP A 8 -8.71 0.24 -15.91
C TRP A 8 -7.37 0.74 -15.40
N LYS A 9 -7.40 1.66 -14.46
CA LYS A 9 -6.21 2.17 -13.78
C LYS A 9 -5.67 1.12 -12.83
N GLU A 10 -4.36 0.93 -12.83
CA GLU A 10 -3.69 0.07 -11.84
C GLU A 10 -3.14 0.92 -10.71
N ILE A 11 -3.62 0.64 -9.50
CA ILE A 11 -3.27 1.38 -8.28
C ILE A 11 -2.71 0.38 -7.26
N GLU A 12 -1.61 0.73 -6.64
CA GLU A 12 -0.96 -0.08 -5.62
C GLU A 12 -0.95 0.64 -4.27
N TYR A 13 -1.11 -0.11 -3.20
CA TYR A 13 -0.95 0.37 -1.82
C TYR A 13 0.10 -0.44 -1.09
N GLU A 14 1.07 0.26 -0.51
CA GLU A 14 1.98 -0.33 0.47
C GLU A 14 1.42 -0.10 1.86
N VAL A 15 1.08 -1.20 2.52
CA VAL A 15 0.47 -1.20 3.86
C VAL A 15 1.30 -2.06 4.80
N MET A 16 1.21 -1.76 6.09
CA MET A 16 1.89 -2.53 7.13
C MET A 16 0.95 -2.81 8.30
N ARG A 17 1.14 -3.96 8.91
CA ARG A 17 0.40 -4.36 10.11
C ARG A 17 1.37 -5.02 11.10
N ASP A 18 1.24 -4.69 12.38
CA ASP A 18 2.00 -5.36 13.45
C ASP A 18 1.24 -6.52 14.07
N GLY A 19 1.88 -7.23 14.99
CA GLY A 19 1.28 -8.35 15.71
C GLY A 19 0.14 -7.97 16.67
N ALA A 20 0.00 -6.68 17.01
CA ALA A 20 -1.07 -6.16 17.86
C ALA A 20 -2.30 -5.71 17.04
N GLY A 21 -2.25 -5.82 15.71
CA GLY A 21 -3.35 -5.42 14.82
C GLY A 21 -3.35 -3.95 14.42
N ASN A 22 -2.30 -3.19 14.71
CA ASN A 22 -2.17 -1.82 14.21
C ASN A 22 -1.79 -1.85 12.74
N CYS A 23 -2.56 -1.12 11.92
CA CYS A 23 -2.36 -1.03 10.48
C CYS A 23 -2.05 0.39 10.05
N ILE A 24 -1.14 0.55 9.10
CA ILE A 24 -0.84 1.85 8.47
C ILE A 24 -0.76 1.69 6.96
N THR A 25 -1.10 2.75 6.24
CA THR A 25 -0.77 2.92 4.82
C THR A 25 0.51 3.74 4.74
N VAL A 26 1.53 3.18 4.11
CA VAL A 26 2.81 3.89 3.90
C VAL A 26 2.72 4.80 2.69
N CYS A 27 2.22 4.28 1.58
CA CYS A 27 2.18 4.98 0.31
C CYS A 27 1.15 4.33 -0.61
N ASN A 28 0.60 5.14 -1.53
CA ASN A 28 -0.06 4.63 -2.71
C ASN A 28 0.77 4.98 -3.96
N MET A 29 0.62 4.17 -4.98
CA MET A 29 1.33 4.32 -6.24
C MET A 29 0.36 4.09 -7.40
N GLU A 30 0.64 4.71 -8.52
CA GLU A 30 -0.13 4.56 -9.74
C GLU A 30 0.76 4.09 -10.87
N ASN A 31 0.29 3.09 -11.59
CA ASN A 31 0.92 2.65 -12.81
C ASN A 31 0.42 3.50 -13.98
N LEU A 32 1.34 4.12 -14.73
CA LEU A 32 0.97 4.95 -15.88
C LEU A 32 0.43 4.12 -17.05
N ASP A 33 0.84 2.85 -17.11
CA ASP A 33 0.32 1.91 -18.10
C ASP A 33 -0.99 1.28 -17.61
N PRO A 34 -1.94 1.02 -18.50
CA PRO A 34 -3.20 0.39 -18.11
C PRO A 34 -2.99 -1.06 -17.67
N VAL A 35 -3.98 -1.60 -16.95
CA VAL A 35 -3.99 -3.00 -16.53
C VAL A 35 -3.72 -3.94 -17.71
N GLY A 36 -2.79 -4.87 -17.52
CA GLY A 36 -2.35 -5.84 -18.52
C GLY A 36 -0.88 -5.70 -18.91
N VAL A 37 -0.23 -4.58 -18.57
CA VAL A 37 1.22 -4.44 -18.66
C VAL A 37 1.83 -4.90 -17.33
N HIS A 38 2.86 -5.76 -17.40
CA HIS A 38 3.50 -6.28 -16.20
C HIS A 38 4.13 -5.14 -15.37
N THR A 39 3.87 -5.12 -14.08
CA THR A 39 4.35 -4.05 -13.15
C THR A 39 5.87 -3.83 -13.16
N GLY A 40 6.65 -4.86 -13.55
CA GLY A 40 8.11 -4.73 -13.71
C GLY A 40 8.56 -3.96 -14.94
N ASP A 41 7.67 -3.75 -15.92
CA ASP A 41 7.97 -3.16 -17.23
C ASP A 41 7.27 -1.81 -17.44
N SER A 42 6.57 -1.31 -16.43
CA SER A 42 5.78 -0.08 -16.50
C SER A 42 6.34 1.02 -15.61
N ILE A 43 5.97 2.25 -15.93
CA ILE A 43 6.33 3.43 -15.13
C ILE A 43 5.36 3.57 -13.97
N VAL A 44 5.89 3.56 -12.75
CA VAL A 44 5.12 3.71 -11.52
C VAL A 44 5.42 5.07 -10.90
N VAL A 45 4.40 5.82 -10.53
CA VAL A 45 4.51 7.11 -9.83
C VAL A 45 4.02 6.98 -8.40
N ALA A 46 4.76 7.56 -7.48
CA ALA A 46 4.43 7.67 -6.07
C ALA A 46 4.52 9.13 -5.61
N PRO A 47 3.47 9.70 -4.99
CA PRO A 47 2.12 9.16 -4.81
C PRO A 47 1.32 9.14 -6.12
N SER A 48 0.14 8.47 -6.12
CA SER A 48 -0.76 8.49 -7.27
C SER A 48 -1.20 9.91 -7.62
N GLN A 49 -1.31 10.21 -8.91
CA GLN A 49 -1.55 11.57 -9.40
C GLN A 49 -2.98 11.80 -9.90
N THR A 50 -3.71 10.75 -10.25
CA THR A 50 -5.02 10.85 -10.92
C THR A 50 -6.19 10.41 -10.06
N LEU A 51 -5.97 10.06 -8.80
CA LEU A 51 -7.04 9.69 -7.87
C LEU A 51 -7.68 10.93 -7.24
N SER A 52 -9.01 10.94 -7.18
CA SER A 52 -9.74 11.84 -6.29
C SER A 52 -9.52 11.41 -4.83
N ASP A 53 -9.74 12.33 -3.90
CA ASP A 53 -9.66 12.02 -2.47
C ASP A 53 -10.60 10.88 -2.06
N LYS A 54 -11.81 10.85 -2.62
CA LYS A 54 -12.78 9.79 -2.38
C LYS A 54 -12.32 8.42 -2.86
N GLU A 55 -11.72 8.35 -4.04
CA GLU A 55 -11.13 7.12 -4.58
C GLU A 55 -9.94 6.67 -3.72
N TYR A 56 -9.08 7.61 -3.36
CA TYR A 56 -7.95 7.34 -2.47
C TYR A 56 -8.39 6.73 -1.14
N GLN A 57 -9.36 7.34 -0.46
CA GLN A 57 -9.86 6.86 0.83
C GLN A 57 -10.57 5.50 0.72
N MET A 58 -11.32 5.29 -0.35
CA MET A 58 -11.99 4.02 -0.62
C MET A 58 -10.99 2.87 -0.77
N LEU A 59 -9.98 3.03 -1.61
CA LEU A 59 -8.97 2.00 -1.85
C LEU A 59 -8.05 1.81 -0.63
N ARG A 60 -7.73 2.88 0.08
CA ARG A 60 -6.99 2.83 1.34
C ARG A 60 -7.72 1.97 2.38
N THR A 61 -8.99 2.21 2.57
CA THR A 61 -9.82 1.44 3.51
C THR A 61 -9.89 -0.02 3.09
N ALA A 62 -10.05 -0.30 1.80
CA ALA A 62 -10.05 -1.66 1.27
C ALA A 62 -8.71 -2.37 1.54
N ALA A 63 -7.59 -1.71 1.29
CA ALA A 63 -6.26 -2.27 1.54
C ALA A 63 -6.02 -2.60 3.01
N LEU A 64 -6.41 -1.71 3.91
CA LEU A 64 -6.28 -1.92 5.36
C LEU A 64 -7.20 -3.05 5.86
N ASN A 65 -8.42 -3.14 5.36
CA ASN A 65 -9.33 -4.24 5.69
C ASN A 65 -8.79 -5.59 5.21
N ILE A 66 -8.20 -5.64 4.01
CA ILE A 66 -7.61 -6.87 3.47
C ILE A 66 -6.45 -7.35 4.33
N ILE A 67 -5.51 -6.47 4.69
CA ILE A 67 -4.34 -6.86 5.49
C ILE A 67 -4.76 -7.31 6.91
N ASP A 68 -5.78 -6.68 7.46
CA ASP A 68 -6.31 -7.04 8.78
C ASP A 68 -7.09 -8.36 8.74
N GLU A 69 -7.98 -8.54 7.80
CA GLU A 69 -8.77 -9.76 7.64
C GLU A 69 -7.90 -10.99 7.37
N LEU A 70 -6.86 -10.84 6.55
CA LEU A 70 -5.90 -11.90 6.26
C LEU A 70 -4.87 -12.11 7.39
N GLN A 71 -4.91 -11.30 8.45
CA GLN A 71 -3.99 -11.37 9.59
C GLN A 71 -2.51 -11.32 9.17
N ILE A 72 -2.20 -10.57 8.11
CA ILE A 72 -0.83 -10.40 7.63
C ILE A 72 -0.06 -9.54 8.63
N THR A 73 1.12 -10.02 9.04
CA THR A 73 2.04 -9.30 9.91
C THR A 73 3.28 -8.88 9.13
N GLY A 74 3.60 -7.59 9.15
CA GLY A 74 4.69 -7.01 8.36
C GLY A 74 4.19 -6.16 7.20
N GLY A 75 4.97 -6.10 6.12
CA GLY A 75 4.63 -5.35 4.92
C GLY A 75 3.77 -6.13 3.94
N CYS A 76 2.91 -5.43 3.23
CA CYS A 76 2.06 -6.00 2.20
C CYS A 76 1.84 -4.99 1.08
N ASN A 77 1.90 -5.47 -0.15
CA ASN A 77 1.50 -4.73 -1.34
C ASN A 77 0.13 -5.23 -1.81
N VAL A 78 -0.81 -4.31 -1.98
CA VAL A 78 -2.16 -4.61 -2.50
C VAL A 78 -2.34 -3.89 -3.82
N GLN A 79 -2.68 -4.63 -4.87
CA GLN A 79 -2.89 -4.12 -6.22
C GLN A 79 -4.37 -4.09 -6.56
N PHE A 80 -4.83 -2.95 -7.03
CA PHE A 80 -6.21 -2.70 -7.44
C PHE A 80 -6.30 -2.33 -8.92
N ALA A 81 -7.38 -2.74 -9.56
CA ALA A 81 -7.85 -2.12 -10.78
C ALA A 81 -9.03 -1.22 -10.45
N LEU A 82 -8.93 0.04 -10.83
CA LEU A 82 -9.96 1.05 -10.64
C LEU A 82 -10.57 1.45 -11.98
N HIS A 83 -11.89 1.43 -12.07
CA HIS A 83 -12.57 1.88 -13.27
C HIS A 83 -12.29 3.36 -13.54
N PRO A 84 -11.98 3.76 -14.80
CA PRO A 84 -11.52 5.12 -15.09
C PRO A 84 -12.55 6.21 -14.85
N THR A 85 -13.85 5.89 -14.86
CA THR A 85 -14.96 6.87 -14.76
C THR A 85 -16.00 6.53 -13.68
N SER A 86 -15.80 5.48 -12.90
CA SER A 86 -16.69 5.10 -11.79
C SER A 86 -15.88 4.70 -10.55
N PHE A 87 -16.57 4.52 -9.42
CA PHE A 87 -15.93 4.01 -8.18
C PHE A 87 -15.81 2.48 -8.13
N GLU A 88 -16.07 1.81 -9.25
CA GLU A 88 -15.95 0.36 -9.33
C GLU A 88 -14.47 -0.03 -9.31
N TYR A 89 -14.12 -0.99 -8.47
CA TYR A 89 -12.76 -1.50 -8.40
C TYR A 89 -12.75 -3.01 -8.16
N CYS A 90 -11.64 -3.63 -8.45
CA CYS A 90 -11.38 -5.00 -8.05
C CYS A 90 -9.94 -5.14 -7.51
N VAL A 91 -9.74 -6.13 -6.67
CA VAL A 91 -8.40 -6.52 -6.20
C VAL A 91 -7.79 -7.41 -7.26
N ILE A 92 -6.59 -7.05 -7.73
CA ILE A 92 -5.83 -7.87 -8.68
C ILE A 92 -4.99 -8.89 -7.91
N GLU A 93 -4.22 -8.41 -6.94
CA GLU A 93 -3.23 -9.23 -6.23
C GLU A 93 -2.95 -8.67 -4.84
N VAL A 94 -2.69 -9.58 -3.90
CA VAL A 94 -2.22 -9.25 -2.55
C VAL A 94 -0.89 -9.97 -2.33
N ASN A 95 0.16 -9.20 -2.09
CA ASN A 95 1.52 -9.68 -1.92
C ASN A 95 2.00 -9.45 -0.48
N PRO A 96 1.90 -10.43 0.43
CA PRO A 96 2.27 -10.28 1.83
C PRO A 96 3.79 -10.36 2.03
N ARG A 97 4.50 -9.46 1.44
CA ARG A 97 5.96 -9.38 1.44
C ARG A 97 6.45 -7.96 1.16
N VAL A 98 7.68 -7.68 1.55
CA VAL A 98 8.44 -6.53 1.07
C VAL A 98 8.99 -6.83 -0.33
N SER A 99 8.89 -5.89 -1.24
CA SER A 99 9.25 -6.06 -2.65
C SER A 99 9.95 -4.83 -3.25
N ARG A 100 10.14 -4.83 -4.56
CA ARG A 100 10.69 -3.66 -5.28
C ARG A 100 9.81 -2.42 -5.14
N SER A 101 8.51 -2.58 -5.15
CA SER A 101 7.55 -1.48 -4.91
C SER A 101 7.69 -0.88 -3.50
N SER A 102 7.99 -1.71 -2.50
CA SER A 102 8.29 -1.24 -1.14
C SER A 102 9.56 -0.39 -1.09
N ALA A 103 10.58 -0.73 -1.89
CA ALA A 103 11.81 0.07 -2.00
C ALA A 103 11.52 1.43 -2.65
N LEU A 104 10.70 1.47 -3.70
CA LEU A 104 10.25 2.71 -4.33
C LEU A 104 9.44 3.57 -3.34
N ALA A 105 8.48 2.98 -2.67
CA ALA A 105 7.67 3.65 -1.63
C ALA A 105 8.55 4.20 -0.50
N SER A 106 9.53 3.43 -0.03
CA SER A 106 10.48 3.89 1.00
C SER A 106 11.29 5.08 0.54
N LYS A 107 11.74 5.09 -0.71
CA LYS A 107 12.48 6.21 -1.29
C LYS A 107 11.59 7.45 -1.47
N ALA A 108 10.36 7.27 -1.92
CA ALA A 108 9.42 8.36 -2.16
C ALA A 108 8.95 9.04 -0.86
N THR A 109 8.72 8.25 0.19
CA THR A 109 8.16 8.73 1.46
C THR A 109 9.20 9.01 2.54
N GLY A 110 10.41 8.46 2.41
CA GLY A 110 11.40 8.44 3.48
C GLY A 110 11.09 7.45 4.61
N TYR A 111 10.01 6.66 4.49
CA TYR A 111 9.64 5.66 5.49
C TYR A 111 10.37 4.33 5.24
N PRO A 112 11.19 3.83 6.19
CA PRO A 112 12.05 2.67 5.97
C PRO A 112 11.27 1.35 6.11
N ILE A 113 10.48 0.96 5.12
CA ILE A 113 9.57 -0.19 5.16
C ILE A 113 10.28 -1.48 5.56
N ALA A 114 11.42 -1.80 4.94
CA ALA A 114 12.14 -3.04 5.23
C ALA A 114 12.64 -3.10 6.68
N LYS A 115 13.16 -1.98 7.20
CA LYS A 115 13.62 -1.89 8.61
C LYS A 115 12.46 -2.05 9.58
N VAL A 116 11.32 -1.42 9.29
CA VAL A 116 10.12 -1.52 10.13
C VAL A 116 9.55 -2.92 10.07
N ALA A 117 9.47 -3.55 8.89
CA ALA A 117 9.04 -4.94 8.73
C ALA A 117 9.92 -5.90 9.54
N ALA A 118 11.23 -5.71 9.53
CA ALA A 118 12.16 -6.51 10.34
C ALA A 118 11.90 -6.34 11.84
N LYS A 119 11.64 -5.12 12.31
CA LYS A 119 11.29 -4.88 13.72
C LYS A 119 9.96 -5.51 14.11
N ILE A 120 8.96 -5.45 13.23
CA ILE A 120 7.67 -6.13 13.45
C ILE A 120 7.89 -7.64 13.57
N ALA A 121 8.74 -8.23 12.74
CA ALA A 121 9.08 -9.65 12.81
C ALA A 121 9.75 -10.04 14.14
N LEU A 122 10.44 -9.10 14.79
CA LEU A 122 11.02 -9.25 16.11
C LEU A 122 10.03 -9.02 17.26
N GLY A 123 8.78 -8.71 16.98
CA GLY A 123 7.72 -8.52 17.96
C GLY A 123 7.44 -7.07 18.37
N PHE A 124 8.11 -6.08 17.77
CA PHE A 124 7.81 -4.67 18.01
C PHE A 124 6.47 -4.28 17.38
N THR A 125 5.76 -3.39 18.05
CA THR A 125 4.52 -2.80 17.52
C THR A 125 4.81 -1.47 16.81
N LEU A 126 3.89 -1.04 15.93
CA LEU A 126 4.07 0.20 15.15
C LEU A 126 4.16 1.45 16.03
N ASP A 127 3.51 1.46 17.18
CA ASP A 127 3.58 2.55 18.15
C ASP A 127 4.90 2.58 18.93
N GLU A 128 5.65 1.49 18.98
CA GLU A 128 6.98 1.42 19.58
C GLU A 128 8.10 1.80 18.58
N ILE A 129 7.82 1.68 17.28
CA ILE A 129 8.82 1.92 16.23
C ILE A 129 8.81 3.41 15.86
N LYS A 130 9.89 4.11 16.21
CA LYS A 130 10.08 5.51 15.83
C LYS A 130 10.58 5.63 14.40
N ASN A 131 9.98 6.54 13.65
CA ASN A 131 10.51 6.95 12.36
C ASN A 131 11.85 7.68 12.56
N ALA A 132 12.91 7.22 11.91
CA ALA A 132 14.24 7.80 12.05
C ALA A 132 14.34 9.25 11.53
N VAL A 133 13.45 9.65 10.61
CA VAL A 133 13.42 11.00 10.02
C VAL A 133 12.62 11.97 10.88
N THR A 134 11.44 11.56 11.36
CA THR A 134 10.53 12.44 12.11
C THR A 134 10.71 12.35 13.62
N GLY A 135 11.37 11.30 14.12
CA GLY A 135 11.46 11.00 15.55
C GLY A 135 10.14 10.63 16.22
N LYS A 136 9.05 10.56 15.47
CA LYS A 136 7.72 10.23 15.95
C LYS A 136 7.37 8.79 15.64
N THR A 137 6.50 8.20 16.46
CA THR A 137 5.90 6.90 16.19
C THR A 137 4.74 7.03 15.21
N SER A 138 4.43 5.96 14.49
CA SER A 138 3.16 5.86 13.79
C SER A 138 2.07 5.83 14.84
N SER A 139 1.28 6.91 14.96
CA SER A 139 0.22 6.98 15.95
C SER A 139 -0.90 5.97 15.63
N ARG A 140 -1.62 5.54 16.66
CA ARG A 140 -2.76 4.61 16.56
C ARG A 140 -3.91 5.08 15.65
N HIS A 141 -3.88 6.31 15.20
CA HIS A 141 -4.87 6.85 14.30
C HIS A 141 -4.35 6.77 12.86
N TRP A 142 -5.02 6.05 12.04
CA TRP A 142 -5.10 5.94 10.58
C TRP A 142 -4.43 7.09 9.79
N THR A 143 -3.23 7.47 10.16
CA THR A 143 -2.49 8.53 9.51
C THR A 143 -1.53 7.92 8.49
N THR A 144 -1.52 8.49 7.33
CA THR A 144 -0.39 8.42 6.41
C THR A 144 0.91 8.70 7.18
N ALA A 145 1.95 7.96 6.91
CA ALA A 145 3.26 8.07 7.59
C ALA A 145 4.05 9.35 7.23
N TRP A 146 3.36 10.42 6.91
CA TRP A 146 3.90 11.76 6.58
C TRP A 146 4.11 12.63 7.80
#